data_f60f15dc220c255f41ca24d6abf454d3
#
_entry.id   f60f15dc220c255f41ca24d6abf454d3
#
_cell.length_a   1.000
_cell.length_b   1.000
_cell.length_c   1.000
_cell.angle_alpha   90.00
_cell.angle_beta   90.00
_cell.angle_gamma   90.00
#
_symmetry.space_group_name_H-M   'P 1'
#
loop_
_entity.id
_entity.type
_entity.pdbx_description
1 polymer ?
#
loop_
_entity_poly.entity_id
_entity_poly.type
_entity_poly.pdbx_seq_one_letter_code
_entity_poly.pdbx_strand_id
1 'polypeptide(L)'
;GCDKNMEAVKQMEHIATDVMQLDVMNEDAMQYIGLNNFDVVIVAIGESLEASIMATMYAKEKGVKTVIAKAIGTPQKKLLEKVGADKVLMPERDSGQRLAISLVTSNVLEYITVSDKFGIAKIRNKCCCYKTW
;
A
#
# COMPACT_ATOMS: atom_id res chain seq x y z
N GLY A 1 4.81 13.83 -0.69
CA GLY A 1 4.70 12.85 0.40
C GLY A 1 4.52 13.53 1.74
N CYS A 2 3.87 12.83 2.69
CA CYS A 2 3.63 13.36 4.04
C CYS A 2 3.99 12.32 5.10
N ASP A 3 4.60 12.75 6.21
CA ASP A 3 4.84 11.92 7.39
C ASP A 3 4.78 12.80 8.65
N LYS A 4 4.37 12.22 9.80
CA LYS A 4 4.39 12.93 11.07
C LYS A 4 5.83 13.12 11.62
N ASN A 5 6.76 12.26 11.19
CA ASN A 5 8.15 12.31 11.60
C ASN A 5 8.97 13.16 10.63
N MET A 6 9.55 14.25 11.13
CA MET A 6 10.38 15.17 10.36
C MET A 6 11.62 14.50 9.76
N GLU A 7 12.18 13.49 10.40
CA GLU A 7 13.33 12.75 9.83
C GLU A 7 12.93 11.95 8.59
N ALA A 8 11.77 11.31 8.61
CA ALA A 8 11.22 10.62 7.44
C ALA A 8 10.93 11.60 6.30
N VAL A 9 10.40 12.78 6.61
CA VAL A 9 10.16 13.86 5.63
C VAL A 9 11.48 14.27 4.96
N LYS A 10 12.55 14.54 5.74
CA LYS A 10 13.85 14.91 5.20
C LYS A 10 14.48 13.84 4.29
N GLN A 11 14.28 12.56 4.61
CA GLN A 11 14.77 11.46 3.76
C GLN A 11 14.05 11.41 2.42
N MET A 12 12.82 11.91 2.34
CA MET A 12 12.01 11.92 1.12
C MET A 12 12.25 13.14 0.23
N GLU A 13 12.89 14.19 0.73
CA GLU A 13 13.14 15.45 -0.02
C GLU A 13 13.87 15.26 -1.35
N HIS A 14 14.73 14.25 -1.44
CA HIS A 14 15.51 13.95 -2.66
C HIS A 14 14.77 13.00 -3.63
N ILE A 15 13.64 12.45 -3.23
CA ILE A 15 12.94 11.39 -3.98
C ILE A 15 11.57 11.88 -4.47
N ALA A 16 10.87 12.65 -3.64
CA ALA A 16 9.52 13.12 -3.92
C ALA A 16 9.52 14.58 -4.41
N THR A 17 8.56 14.92 -5.25
CA THR A 17 8.38 16.28 -5.78
C THR A 17 8.10 17.29 -4.67
N ASP A 18 7.22 16.92 -3.74
CA ASP A 18 6.86 17.71 -2.57
C ASP A 18 6.78 16.82 -1.34
N VAL A 19 7.28 17.34 -0.22
CA VAL A 19 7.23 16.66 1.08
C VAL A 19 6.83 17.63 2.17
N MET A 20 6.07 17.14 3.15
CA MET A 20 5.66 17.95 4.29
C MET A 20 5.53 17.11 5.55
N GLN A 21 5.79 17.74 6.69
CA GLN A 21 5.44 17.15 7.97
C GLN A 21 3.94 17.32 8.22
N LEU A 22 3.26 16.21 8.48
CA LEU A 22 1.82 16.19 8.67
C LEU A 22 1.41 15.11 9.65
N ASP A 23 0.60 15.49 10.63
CA ASP A 23 -0.17 14.54 11.43
C ASP A 23 -1.60 14.45 10.89
N VAL A 24 -1.98 13.28 10.41
CA VAL A 24 -3.32 13.02 9.86
C VAL A 24 -4.43 13.11 10.92
N MET A 25 -4.07 13.08 12.21
CA MET A 25 -5.02 13.29 13.32
C MET A 25 -5.32 14.78 13.55
N ASN A 26 -4.58 15.69 12.92
CA ASN A 26 -4.85 17.10 12.94
C ASN A 26 -5.78 17.46 11.77
N GLU A 27 -7.04 17.69 12.07
CA GLU A 27 -8.09 17.98 11.09
C GLU A 27 -7.82 19.25 10.29
N ASP A 28 -7.36 20.32 10.94
CA ASP A 28 -7.01 21.57 10.27
C ASP A 28 -5.89 21.35 9.25
N ALA A 29 -4.85 20.61 9.63
CA ALA A 29 -3.75 20.30 8.74
C ALA A 29 -4.21 19.47 7.53
N MET A 30 -5.12 18.52 7.71
CA MET A 30 -5.70 17.73 6.63
C MET A 30 -6.53 18.55 5.64
N GLN A 31 -7.12 19.66 6.06
CA GLN A 31 -7.86 20.55 5.16
C GLN A 31 -6.93 21.32 4.22
N TYR A 32 -5.72 21.66 4.66
CA TYR A 32 -4.76 22.44 3.87
C TYR A 32 -4.03 21.65 2.77
N ILE A 33 -3.98 20.32 2.86
CA ILE A 33 -3.25 19.49 1.87
C ILE A 33 -3.85 19.56 0.47
N GLY A 34 -5.14 19.91 0.34
CA GLY A 34 -5.82 19.94 -0.94
C GLY A 34 -5.92 18.56 -1.58
N LEU A 35 -6.34 17.53 -0.82
CA LEU A 35 -6.46 16.15 -1.27
C LEU A 35 -7.29 15.99 -2.55
N ASN A 36 -8.25 16.88 -2.77
CA ASN A 36 -9.08 16.91 -4.00
C ASN A 36 -8.28 17.17 -5.30
N ASN A 37 -7.03 17.60 -5.20
CA ASN A 37 -6.16 17.81 -6.36
C ASN A 37 -5.39 16.55 -6.78
N PHE A 38 -5.55 15.44 -6.06
CA PHE A 38 -4.85 14.19 -6.33
C PHE A 38 -5.80 13.12 -6.89
N ASP A 39 -5.38 12.46 -7.95
CA ASP A 39 -6.11 11.32 -8.52
C ASP A 39 -5.95 10.04 -7.67
N VAL A 40 -4.79 9.89 -7.03
CA VAL A 40 -4.44 8.72 -6.22
C VAL A 40 -3.84 9.15 -4.90
N VAL A 41 -4.32 8.59 -3.80
CA VAL A 41 -3.73 8.73 -2.45
C VAL A 41 -3.33 7.35 -1.93
N ILE A 42 -2.10 7.26 -1.42
CA ILE A 42 -1.58 6.04 -0.80
C ILE A 42 -1.42 6.27 0.70
N VAL A 43 -2.19 5.54 1.50
CA VAL A 43 -2.12 5.54 2.96
C VAL A 43 -1.22 4.41 3.42
N ALA A 44 0.05 4.72 3.67
CA ALA A 44 1.08 3.74 4.03
C ALA A 44 1.38 3.68 5.54
N ILE A 45 0.46 4.14 6.38
CA ILE A 45 0.59 4.18 7.84
C ILE A 45 0.54 2.75 8.39
N GLY A 46 1.62 2.30 9.03
CA GLY A 46 1.73 0.93 9.56
C GLY A 46 1.45 0.81 11.05
N GLU A 47 1.79 1.84 11.83
CA GLU A 47 1.80 1.75 13.30
C GLU A 47 0.46 2.08 13.96
N SER A 48 -0.37 2.92 13.33
CA SER A 48 -1.64 3.38 13.88
C SER A 48 -2.81 3.03 12.94
N LEU A 49 -3.66 2.12 13.40
CA LEU A 49 -4.90 1.79 12.71
C LEU A 49 -5.83 3.00 12.64
N GLU A 50 -5.93 3.76 13.73
CA GLU A 50 -6.77 4.95 13.82
C GLU A 50 -6.34 6.00 12.78
N ALA A 51 -5.05 6.34 12.73
CA ALA A 51 -4.52 7.27 11.74
C ALA A 51 -4.72 6.77 10.30
N SER A 52 -4.59 5.46 10.06
CA SER A 52 -4.83 4.85 8.75
C SER A 52 -6.30 4.97 8.33
N ILE A 53 -7.23 4.77 9.25
CA ILE A 53 -8.68 4.95 9.03
C ILE A 53 -8.98 6.42 8.72
N MET A 54 -8.51 7.35 9.56
CA MET A 54 -8.76 8.77 9.40
C MET A 54 -8.22 9.30 8.06
N ALA A 55 -6.99 8.96 7.71
CA ALA A 55 -6.41 9.33 6.41
C ALA A 55 -7.22 8.78 5.22
N THR A 56 -7.70 7.54 5.32
CA THR A 56 -8.54 6.92 4.28
C THR A 56 -9.88 7.64 4.14
N MET A 57 -10.54 7.94 5.27
CA MET A 57 -11.80 8.67 5.30
C MET A 57 -11.65 10.06 4.68
N TYR A 58 -10.68 10.85 5.15
CA TYR A 58 -10.43 12.19 4.61
C TYR A 58 -10.19 12.17 3.11
N ALA A 59 -9.39 11.23 2.62
CA ALA A 59 -9.15 11.10 1.18
C ALA A 59 -10.44 10.83 0.40
N LYS A 60 -11.31 9.94 0.89
CA LYS A 60 -12.61 9.65 0.24
C LYS A 60 -13.59 10.81 0.33
N GLU A 61 -13.70 11.47 1.47
CA GLU A 61 -14.55 12.65 1.67
C GLU A 61 -14.16 13.83 0.76
N LYS A 62 -12.86 14.00 0.49
CA LYS A 62 -12.35 15.00 -0.46
C LYS A 62 -12.48 14.58 -1.92
N GLY A 63 -13.07 13.43 -2.22
CA GLY A 63 -13.37 12.98 -3.58
C GLY A 63 -12.18 12.41 -4.35
N VAL A 64 -11.13 11.94 -3.66
CA VAL A 64 -10.00 11.25 -4.31
C VAL A 64 -10.51 10.00 -5.04
N LYS A 65 -10.19 9.88 -6.31
CA LYS A 65 -10.70 8.79 -7.18
C LYS A 65 -10.22 7.42 -6.71
N THR A 66 -8.95 7.31 -6.34
CA THR A 66 -8.35 6.04 -5.95
C THR A 66 -7.60 6.19 -4.64
N VAL A 67 -8.04 5.48 -3.61
CA VAL A 67 -7.38 5.42 -2.30
C VAL A 67 -6.84 4.01 -2.07
N ILE A 68 -5.53 3.91 -1.94
CA ILE A 68 -4.82 2.65 -1.68
C ILE A 68 -4.34 2.69 -0.23
N ALA A 69 -4.68 1.69 0.58
CA ALA A 69 -4.25 1.62 1.96
C ALA A 69 -3.36 0.40 2.23
N LYS A 70 -2.43 0.54 3.18
CA LYS A 70 -1.63 -0.56 3.72
C LYS A 70 -2.34 -1.19 4.90
N ALA A 71 -2.36 -2.52 4.98
CA ALA A 71 -2.81 -3.28 6.14
C ALA A 71 -1.76 -4.29 6.58
N ILE A 72 -1.63 -4.49 7.89
CA ILE A 72 -0.74 -5.50 8.48
C ILE A 72 -1.40 -6.88 8.49
N GLY A 73 -2.73 -6.94 8.60
CA GLY A 73 -3.47 -8.20 8.70
C GLY A 73 -4.87 -8.13 8.11
N THR A 74 -5.48 -9.32 7.98
CA THR A 74 -6.82 -9.48 7.38
C THR A 74 -7.93 -8.67 8.08
N PRO A 75 -7.99 -8.55 9.41
CA PRO A 75 -9.01 -7.72 10.06
C PRO A 75 -8.89 -6.25 9.68
N GLN A 76 -7.67 -5.71 9.69
CA GLN A 76 -7.40 -4.33 9.29
C GLN A 76 -7.74 -4.11 7.80
N LYS A 77 -7.39 -5.05 6.93
CA LYS A 77 -7.76 -5.01 5.52
C LYS A 77 -9.28 -4.85 5.34
N LYS A 78 -10.07 -5.72 5.98
CA LYS A 78 -11.54 -5.68 5.90
C LYS A 78 -12.11 -4.35 6.41
N LEU A 79 -11.50 -3.77 7.43
CA LEU A 79 -11.93 -2.50 7.99
C LEU A 79 -11.65 -1.35 7.01
N LEU A 80 -10.44 -1.27 6.46
CA LEU A 80 -10.06 -0.23 5.50
C LEU A 80 -10.88 -0.30 4.22
N GLU A 81 -11.21 -1.49 3.72
CA GLU A 81 -12.13 -1.68 2.60
C GLU A 81 -13.54 -1.13 2.91
N LYS A 82 -14.04 -1.36 4.13
CA LYS A 82 -15.34 -0.82 4.57
C LYS A 82 -15.34 0.70 4.75
N VAL A 83 -14.21 1.27 5.14
CA VAL A 83 -14.01 2.71 5.28
C VAL A 83 -13.94 3.42 3.93
N GLY A 84 -13.72 2.66 2.84
CA GLY A 84 -13.75 3.18 1.49
C GLY A 84 -12.41 3.12 0.74
N ALA A 85 -11.41 2.42 1.24
CA ALA A 85 -10.21 2.17 0.45
C ALA A 85 -10.57 1.34 -0.80
N ASP A 86 -10.17 1.83 -1.97
CA ASP A 86 -10.42 1.14 -3.25
C ASP A 86 -9.51 -0.08 -3.41
N LYS A 87 -8.34 -0.04 -2.77
CA LYS A 87 -7.41 -1.16 -2.75
C LYS A 87 -6.67 -1.22 -1.41
N VAL A 88 -6.56 -2.41 -0.84
CA VAL A 88 -5.77 -2.63 0.38
C VAL A 88 -4.67 -3.64 0.11
N LEU A 89 -3.44 -3.25 0.41
CA LEU A 89 -2.22 -4.04 0.22
C LEU A 89 -1.74 -4.57 1.57
N MET A 90 -1.16 -5.76 1.57
CA MET A 90 -0.47 -6.36 2.72
C MET A 90 0.98 -6.71 2.32
N PRO A 91 1.87 -5.71 2.16
CA PRO A 91 3.18 -5.91 1.54
C PRO A 91 4.04 -6.96 2.24
N GLU A 92 3.99 -7.01 3.56
CA GLU A 92 4.77 -7.96 4.37
C GLU A 92 4.30 -9.39 4.12
N ARG A 93 3.00 -9.63 4.11
CA ARG A 93 2.41 -10.92 3.81
C ARG A 93 2.72 -11.37 2.39
N ASP A 94 2.52 -10.48 1.42
CA ASP A 94 2.72 -10.77 0.00
C ASP A 94 4.20 -11.05 -0.29
N SER A 95 5.11 -10.32 0.36
CA SER A 95 6.55 -10.54 0.26
C SER A 95 6.96 -11.86 0.91
N GLY A 96 6.40 -12.18 2.09
CA GLY A 96 6.63 -13.45 2.76
C GLY A 96 6.16 -14.65 1.93
N GLN A 97 5.02 -14.55 1.30
CA GLN A 97 4.52 -15.59 0.40
C GLN A 97 5.44 -15.79 -0.81
N ARG A 98 5.87 -14.70 -1.45
CA ARG A 98 6.82 -14.78 -2.57
C ARG A 98 8.14 -15.43 -2.17
N LEU A 99 8.67 -15.03 -1.02
CA LEU A 99 9.90 -15.62 -0.49
C LEU A 99 9.73 -17.13 -0.21
N ALA A 100 8.64 -17.52 0.45
CA ALA A 100 8.35 -18.93 0.73
C ALA A 100 8.30 -19.77 -0.57
N ILE A 101 7.60 -19.28 -1.59
CA ILE A 101 7.54 -19.94 -2.89
C ILE A 101 8.93 -20.08 -3.51
N SER A 102 9.75 -19.01 -3.46
CA SER A 102 11.11 -19.04 -4.02
C SER A 102 12.05 -20.03 -3.31
N LEU A 103 11.85 -20.22 -2.00
CA LEU A 103 12.66 -21.17 -1.22
C LEU A 103 12.25 -22.62 -1.44
N VAL A 104 10.97 -22.88 -1.60
CA VAL A 104 10.45 -24.25 -1.85
C VAL A 104 10.70 -24.70 -3.28
N THR A 105 10.75 -23.75 -4.22
CA THR A 105 10.89 -24.05 -5.65
C THR A 105 12.28 -23.64 -6.13
N SER A 106 13.24 -24.53 -6.03
CA SER A 106 14.68 -24.27 -6.30
C SER A 106 15.00 -23.68 -7.69
N ASN A 107 14.06 -23.72 -8.63
CA ASN A 107 14.20 -23.20 -9.99
C ASN A 107 13.37 -21.94 -10.30
N VAL A 108 12.55 -21.45 -9.38
CA VAL A 108 11.73 -20.24 -9.56
C VAL A 108 12.48 -19.03 -9.03
N LEU A 109 12.82 -18.09 -9.91
CA LEU A 109 13.50 -16.84 -9.55
C LEU A 109 12.52 -15.75 -9.11
N GLU A 110 11.37 -15.70 -9.74
CA GLU A 110 10.29 -14.74 -9.43
C GLU A 110 8.94 -15.40 -9.66
N TYR A 111 7.98 -15.09 -8.83
CA TYR A 111 6.59 -15.51 -8.96
C TYR A 111 5.66 -14.32 -8.83
N ILE A 112 4.79 -14.14 -9.81
CA ILE A 112 3.76 -13.09 -9.83
C ILE A 112 2.40 -13.76 -9.92
N THR A 113 1.57 -13.57 -8.91
CA THR A 113 0.17 -13.99 -8.95
C THR A 113 -0.61 -13.00 -9.81
N VAL A 114 -1.22 -13.48 -10.89
CA VAL A 114 -2.04 -12.69 -11.81
C VAL A 114 -3.53 -12.74 -11.38
N SER A 115 -3.97 -13.88 -10.88
CA SER A 115 -5.30 -14.08 -10.31
C SER A 115 -5.29 -15.26 -9.34
N ASP A 116 -6.42 -15.55 -8.69
CA ASP A 116 -6.57 -16.72 -7.78
C ASP A 116 -6.27 -18.06 -8.45
N LYS A 117 -6.30 -18.11 -9.78
CA LYS A 117 -6.12 -19.34 -10.56
C LYS A 117 -4.86 -19.34 -11.44
N PHE A 118 -4.22 -18.19 -11.64
CA PHE A 118 -3.09 -18.07 -12.56
C PHE A 118 -1.96 -17.25 -11.95
N GLY A 119 -0.75 -17.73 -12.13
CA GLY A 119 0.48 -17.03 -11.80
C GLY A 119 1.51 -17.14 -12.93
N ILE A 120 2.46 -16.23 -12.96
CA ILE A 120 3.61 -16.25 -13.85
C ILE A 120 4.84 -16.57 -12.99
N ALA A 121 5.57 -17.59 -13.37
CA ALA A 121 6.84 -17.95 -12.73
C ALA A 121 8.00 -17.70 -13.69
N LYS A 122 9.01 -16.95 -13.25
CA LYS A 122 10.29 -16.85 -13.93
C LYS A 122 11.20 -17.94 -13.40
N ILE A 123 11.51 -18.90 -14.23
CA ILE A 123 12.43 -19.99 -13.88
C ILE A 123 13.81 -19.73 -14.49
N ARG A 124 14.84 -20.32 -13.89
CA ARG A 124 16.21 -20.26 -14.42
C ARG A 124 16.22 -20.81 -15.85
N ASN A 125 16.41 -19.94 -16.84
CA ASN A 125 16.45 -20.21 -18.29
C ASN A 125 15.12 -20.26 -19.07
N LYS A 126 13.93 -20.10 -18.45
CA LYS A 126 12.65 -20.02 -19.19
C LYS A 126 11.61 -19.20 -18.41
N CYS A 127 10.71 -18.57 -19.14
CA CYS A 127 9.52 -17.94 -18.57
C CYS A 127 8.34 -18.91 -18.82
N CYS A 128 7.63 -19.33 -17.77
CA CYS A 128 6.47 -20.22 -17.87
C CYS A 128 5.27 -19.65 -17.14
N CYS A 129 4.09 -19.77 -17.75
CA CYS A 129 2.82 -19.51 -17.07
C CYS A 129 2.40 -20.75 -16.30
N TYR A 130 2.04 -20.58 -15.03
CA TYR A 130 1.58 -21.67 -14.16
C TYR A 130 0.13 -21.48 -13.78
N LYS A 131 -0.64 -22.57 -13.75
CA LYS A 131 -1.99 -22.59 -13.19
C LYS A 131 -1.88 -22.98 -11.72
N THR A 132 -2.38 -22.15 -10.83
CA THR A 132 -2.48 -22.51 -9.40
C THR A 132 -3.67 -23.44 -9.20
N TRP A 133 -3.45 -24.50 -8.42
CA TRP A 133 -4.49 -25.47 -8.03
C TRP A 133 -5.30 -24.95 -6.85
#